data_7e02861e0b41dd3c98d088651599be53
#
_entry.id   7e02861e0b41dd3c98d088651599be53
#
_cell.length_a   1.000
_cell.length_b   1.000
_cell.length_c   1.000
_cell.angle_alpha   90.00
_cell.angle_beta   90.00
_cell.angle_gamma   90.00
#
_symmetry.space_group_name_H-M   'P 1'
#
loop_
_entity.id
_entity.type
_entity.pdbx_description
1 polymer ?
#
loop_
_entity_poly.entity_id
_entity_poly.type
_entity_poly.pdbx_seq_one_letter_code
_entity_poly.pdbx_strand_id
1 'polypeptide(L)'
;MNTIDAKQIDMALRAHVQSLCAPIWWESGRQTVVNGGTMCVVKTPQAVFGVTNHHVLKIYEKHKAEKHDVFCQLGSGPFDPAANLIGCSEHWDLATFKIPDLTLRTFGHKGYLACEWPPKSIETDDHVVFGGYPEVRRTVPPGPNPPTMSIDLVSFRCQPHHCSPEQVSFHIDPLEVTWLPNVLEPLESGASLSGMSGGPCFRLIPAEDRIELVGFITKATTVSALFSSGKPA
;
A
#
# COMPACT_ATOMS: atom_id res chain seq x y z
N MET A 1 13.36 32.89 5.63
CA MET A 1 13.11 31.44 5.65
C MET A 1 11.72 31.22 5.07
N ASN A 2 11.60 30.63 3.88
CA ASN A 2 10.28 30.33 3.32
C ASN A 2 9.65 29.21 4.18
N THR A 3 8.58 29.55 4.88
CA THR A 3 7.75 28.56 5.54
C THR A 3 7.09 27.69 4.46
N ILE A 4 7.58 26.47 4.32
CA ILE A 4 6.93 25.49 3.45
C ILE A 4 5.55 25.21 4.07
N ASP A 5 4.50 25.39 3.29
CA ASP A 5 3.12 25.14 3.73
C ASP A 5 2.96 23.63 4.05
N ALA A 6 2.34 23.31 5.19
CA ALA A 6 2.07 21.93 5.62
C ALA A 6 1.38 21.11 4.51
N LYS A 7 0.52 21.76 3.71
CA LYS A 7 -0.13 21.17 2.55
C LYS A 7 0.86 20.74 1.46
N GLN A 8 1.91 21.53 1.22
CA GLN A 8 2.96 21.17 0.23
C GLN A 8 3.74 19.95 0.70
N ILE A 9 4.00 19.85 2.00
CA ILE A 9 4.64 18.66 2.60
C ILE A 9 3.75 17.42 2.39
N ASP A 10 2.47 17.51 2.71
CA ASP A 10 1.54 16.39 2.59
C ASP A 10 1.37 15.96 1.11
N MET A 11 1.35 16.91 0.18
CA MET A 11 1.35 16.59 -1.26
C MET A 11 2.62 15.86 -1.69
N ALA A 12 3.79 16.31 -1.23
CA ALA A 12 5.06 15.66 -1.56
C ALA A 12 5.14 14.25 -0.97
N LEU A 13 4.73 14.06 0.29
CA LEU A 13 4.68 12.76 0.95
C LEU A 13 3.70 11.81 0.24
N ARG A 14 2.52 12.28 -0.14
CA ARG A 14 1.56 11.49 -0.92
C ARG A 14 2.15 11.07 -2.27
N ALA A 15 2.75 11.99 -3.02
CA ALA A 15 3.38 11.69 -4.29
C ALA A 15 4.54 10.69 -4.12
N HIS A 16 5.28 10.79 -3.03
CA HIS A 16 6.33 9.84 -2.69
C HIS A 16 5.74 8.44 -2.46
N VAL A 17 4.75 8.28 -1.56
CA VAL A 17 4.08 6.99 -1.32
C VAL A 17 3.52 6.43 -2.63
N GLN A 18 2.87 7.26 -3.44
CA GLN A 18 2.31 6.87 -4.74
C GLN A 18 3.38 6.34 -5.69
N SER A 19 4.59 6.91 -5.67
CA SER A 19 5.69 6.45 -6.53
C SER A 19 6.28 5.10 -6.12
N LEU A 20 5.93 4.59 -4.95
CA LEU A 20 6.50 3.39 -4.35
C LEU A 20 5.52 2.23 -4.25
N CYS A 21 4.24 2.45 -4.50
CA CYS A 21 3.24 1.40 -4.41
C CYS A 21 2.25 1.44 -5.57
N ALA A 22 1.66 0.28 -5.86
CA ALA A 22 0.67 0.10 -6.90
C ALA A 22 -0.52 -0.72 -6.36
N PRO A 23 -1.72 -0.52 -6.89
CA PRO A 23 -2.83 -1.41 -6.59
C PRO A 23 -2.58 -2.78 -7.23
N ILE A 24 -2.72 -3.85 -6.43
CA ILE A 24 -2.89 -5.21 -6.95
C ILE A 24 -4.37 -5.53 -6.89
N TRP A 25 -4.95 -5.94 -8.00
CA TRP A 25 -6.37 -6.21 -8.05
C TRP A 25 -6.70 -7.31 -9.06
N TRP A 26 -7.83 -7.97 -8.86
CA TRP A 26 -8.31 -9.01 -9.77
C TRP A 26 -9.82 -8.98 -9.89
N GLU A 27 -10.26 -9.39 -11.05
CA GLU A 27 -11.66 -9.59 -11.39
C GLU A 27 -11.96 -11.09 -11.39
N SER A 28 -13.07 -11.48 -10.82
CA SER A 28 -13.51 -12.87 -10.79
C SER A 28 -14.86 -13.03 -11.51
N GLY A 29 -14.81 -13.57 -12.74
CA GLY A 29 -15.98 -13.87 -13.55
C GLY A 29 -16.64 -12.62 -14.16
N ARG A 30 -17.76 -12.81 -14.86
CA ARG A 30 -18.51 -11.76 -15.57
C ARG A 30 -19.21 -10.74 -14.68
N GLN A 31 -19.13 -10.90 -13.38
CA GLN A 31 -19.65 -9.94 -12.41
C GLN A 31 -18.48 -9.20 -11.80
N THR A 32 -18.51 -7.91 -11.92
CA THR A 32 -17.54 -6.90 -11.51
C THR A 32 -17.27 -6.84 -9.98
N VAL A 33 -17.00 -7.97 -9.35
CA VAL A 33 -16.48 -7.96 -8.00
C VAL A 33 -14.95 -7.84 -8.10
N VAL A 34 -14.47 -6.64 -7.97
CA VAL A 34 -13.05 -6.36 -7.95
C VAL A 34 -12.54 -6.49 -6.53
N ASN A 35 -11.65 -7.44 -6.32
CA ASN A 35 -10.91 -7.58 -5.06
C ASN A 35 -9.48 -7.12 -5.25
N GLY A 36 -8.77 -6.84 -4.19
CA GLY A 36 -7.37 -6.48 -4.29
C GLY A 36 -6.79 -5.92 -3.00
N GLY A 37 -5.59 -5.37 -3.15
CA GLY A 37 -4.81 -4.76 -2.09
C GLY A 37 -3.86 -3.72 -2.65
N THR A 38 -2.85 -3.40 -1.87
CA THR A 38 -1.75 -2.54 -2.25
C THR A 38 -0.47 -3.38 -2.29
N MET A 39 0.40 -3.13 -3.26
CA MET A 39 1.73 -3.72 -3.32
C MET A 39 2.77 -2.61 -3.27
N CYS A 40 3.68 -2.67 -2.31
CA CYS A 40 4.84 -1.80 -2.24
C CYS A 40 5.97 -2.38 -3.09
N VAL A 41 6.66 -1.54 -3.86
CA VAL A 41 7.83 -1.93 -4.65
C VAL A 41 9.09 -1.58 -3.88
N VAL A 42 9.88 -2.59 -3.56
CA VAL A 42 11.13 -2.46 -2.81
C VAL A 42 12.30 -2.81 -3.71
N LYS A 43 13.35 -2.01 -3.61
CA LYS A 43 14.61 -2.17 -4.35
C LYS A 43 15.73 -2.51 -3.39
N THR A 44 16.52 -3.51 -3.74
CA THR A 44 17.82 -3.78 -3.11
C THR A 44 18.91 -3.68 -4.17
N PRO A 45 20.18 -3.69 -3.81
CA PRO A 45 21.27 -3.77 -4.80
C PRO A 45 21.17 -4.98 -5.73
N GLN A 46 20.51 -6.07 -5.29
CA GLN A 46 20.46 -7.35 -5.99
C GLN A 46 19.16 -7.54 -6.78
N ALA A 47 18.04 -6.91 -6.35
CA ALA A 47 16.74 -7.21 -6.92
C ALA A 47 15.71 -6.09 -6.70
N VAL A 48 14.66 -6.13 -7.52
CA VAL A 48 13.41 -5.38 -7.32
C VAL A 48 12.30 -6.39 -7.08
N PHE A 49 11.55 -6.18 -6.02
CA PHE A 49 10.45 -7.06 -5.65
C PHE A 49 9.25 -6.28 -5.10
N GLY A 50 8.09 -6.88 -5.21
CA GLY A 50 6.86 -6.36 -4.62
C GLY A 50 6.58 -7.01 -3.29
N VAL A 51 6.03 -6.25 -2.35
CA VAL A 51 5.57 -6.74 -1.05
C VAL A 51 4.11 -6.39 -0.88
N THR A 52 3.29 -7.37 -0.53
CA THR A 52 1.90 -7.18 -0.09
C THR A 52 1.60 -8.13 1.07
N ASN A 53 0.36 -8.12 1.57
CA ASN A 53 0.01 -9.05 2.65
C ASN A 53 -0.27 -10.46 2.15
N HIS A 54 0.01 -11.44 2.98
CA HIS A 54 -0.28 -12.84 2.71
C HIS A 54 -1.78 -13.11 2.58
N HIS A 55 -2.62 -12.45 3.38
CA HIS A 55 -4.08 -12.59 3.25
C HIS A 55 -4.60 -12.10 1.89
N VAL A 56 -3.97 -11.10 1.26
CA VAL A 56 -4.31 -10.64 -0.10
C VAL A 56 -4.04 -11.77 -1.11
N LEU A 57 -2.87 -12.43 -1.00
CA LEU A 57 -2.55 -13.61 -1.81
C LEU A 57 -3.54 -14.75 -1.58
N LYS A 58 -3.86 -15.08 -0.32
CA LYS A 58 -4.84 -16.14 0.02
C LYS A 58 -6.22 -15.90 -0.59
N ILE A 59 -6.70 -14.63 -0.56
CA ILE A 59 -8.00 -14.29 -1.18
C ILE A 59 -7.93 -14.48 -2.69
N TYR A 60 -6.83 -14.07 -3.34
CA TYR A 60 -6.62 -14.30 -4.76
C TYR A 60 -6.63 -15.79 -5.12
N GLU A 61 -5.86 -16.61 -4.38
CA GLU A 61 -5.76 -18.05 -4.59
C GLU A 61 -7.13 -18.75 -4.42
N LYS A 62 -7.89 -18.35 -3.40
CA LYS A 62 -9.25 -18.84 -3.18
C LYS A 62 -10.15 -18.54 -4.39
N HIS A 63 -10.14 -17.29 -4.87
CA HIS A 63 -10.96 -16.92 -6.04
C HIS A 63 -10.51 -17.66 -7.30
N LYS A 64 -9.21 -17.85 -7.49
CA LYS A 64 -8.67 -18.62 -8.63
C LYS A 64 -9.05 -20.09 -8.57
N ALA A 65 -9.13 -20.68 -7.39
CA ALA A 65 -9.59 -22.06 -7.21
C ALA A 65 -11.11 -22.23 -7.44
N GLU A 66 -11.90 -21.24 -7.06
CA GLU A 66 -13.36 -21.26 -7.20
C GLU A 66 -13.84 -20.87 -8.61
N LYS A 67 -13.06 -20.06 -9.33
CA LYS A 67 -13.44 -19.47 -10.63
C LYS A 67 -12.27 -19.56 -11.60
N HIS A 68 -12.50 -20.16 -12.77
CA HIS A 68 -11.44 -20.38 -13.75
C HIS A 68 -10.96 -19.10 -14.47
N ASP A 69 -11.78 -18.04 -14.48
CA ASP A 69 -11.52 -16.79 -15.21
C ASP A 69 -11.15 -15.65 -14.26
N VAL A 70 -10.06 -15.80 -13.52
CA VAL A 70 -9.53 -14.73 -12.66
C VAL A 70 -8.39 -14.03 -13.38
N PHE A 71 -8.61 -12.76 -13.71
CA PHE A 71 -7.60 -11.89 -14.30
C PHE A 71 -7.04 -10.95 -13.26
N CYS A 72 -5.75 -11.05 -12.97
CA CYS A 72 -5.08 -10.19 -12.00
C CYS A 72 -4.21 -9.15 -12.67
N GLN A 73 -4.19 -7.95 -12.11
CA GLN A 73 -3.37 -6.84 -12.55
C GLN A 73 -2.59 -6.27 -11.37
N LEU A 74 -1.43 -5.71 -11.69
CA LEU A 74 -0.64 -4.87 -10.82
C LEU A 74 -0.52 -3.49 -11.48
N GLY A 75 -1.15 -2.47 -10.88
CA GLY A 75 -1.38 -1.20 -11.55
C GLY A 75 -2.21 -1.38 -12.82
N SER A 76 -1.67 -1.00 -13.97
CA SER A 76 -2.30 -1.16 -15.29
C SER A 76 -1.80 -2.36 -16.09
N GLY A 77 -0.86 -3.15 -15.55
CA GLY A 77 -0.27 -4.28 -16.25
C GLY A 77 -0.78 -5.64 -15.77
N PRO A 78 -0.84 -6.66 -16.64
CA PRO A 78 -1.18 -8.02 -16.23
C PRO A 78 -0.14 -8.57 -15.24
N PHE A 79 -0.60 -9.29 -14.23
CA PHE A 79 0.25 -9.87 -13.21
C PHE A 79 -0.26 -11.26 -12.81
N ASP A 80 0.63 -12.23 -12.76
CA ASP A 80 0.32 -13.56 -12.22
C ASP A 80 0.99 -13.73 -10.86
N PRO A 81 0.26 -13.61 -9.73
CA PRO A 81 0.81 -13.81 -8.41
C PRO A 81 1.46 -15.18 -8.22
N ALA A 82 0.89 -16.25 -8.76
CA ALA A 82 1.41 -17.61 -8.60
C ALA A 82 2.76 -17.80 -9.31
N ALA A 83 2.89 -17.27 -10.54
CA ALA A 83 4.13 -17.38 -11.31
C ALA A 83 5.26 -16.47 -10.77
N ASN A 84 4.92 -15.43 -10.02
CA ASN A 84 5.88 -14.44 -9.54
C ASN A 84 6.15 -14.52 -8.03
N LEU A 85 5.51 -15.43 -7.31
CA LEU A 85 5.72 -15.59 -5.85
C LEU A 85 7.16 -15.98 -5.56
N ILE A 86 7.82 -15.20 -4.70
CA ILE A 86 9.17 -15.50 -4.14
C ILE A 86 8.99 -16.27 -2.84
N GLY A 87 8.12 -15.81 -1.97
CA GLY A 87 7.83 -16.43 -0.69
C GLY A 87 6.73 -15.70 0.07
N CYS A 88 6.22 -16.34 1.10
CA CYS A 88 5.22 -15.75 1.99
C CYS A 88 5.41 -16.21 3.43
N SER A 89 4.88 -15.41 4.35
CA SER A 89 4.84 -15.72 5.78
C SER A 89 3.44 -15.43 6.31
N GLU A 90 2.80 -16.45 6.84
CA GLU A 90 1.51 -16.30 7.51
C GLU A 90 1.66 -15.55 8.84
N HIS A 91 2.76 -15.82 9.56
CA HIS A 91 3.05 -15.19 10.85
C HIS A 91 3.18 -13.66 10.73
N TRP A 92 3.89 -13.19 9.70
CA TRP A 92 4.07 -11.76 9.44
C TRP A 92 3.01 -11.17 8.52
N ASP A 93 2.09 -11.98 8.04
CA ASP A 93 1.10 -11.60 7.02
C ASP A 93 1.74 -10.91 5.82
N LEU A 94 2.84 -11.43 5.29
CA LEU A 94 3.57 -10.87 4.16
C LEU A 94 3.72 -11.88 3.03
N ALA A 95 3.66 -11.38 1.80
CA ALA A 95 3.97 -12.10 0.58
C ALA A 95 4.88 -11.24 -0.31
N THR A 96 5.93 -11.85 -0.88
CA THR A 96 6.91 -11.19 -1.74
C THR A 96 6.88 -11.76 -3.13
N PHE A 97 7.01 -10.89 -4.14
CA PHE A 97 6.85 -11.24 -5.55
C PHE A 97 7.99 -10.65 -6.39
N LYS A 98 8.42 -11.42 -7.37
CA LYS A 98 9.24 -10.88 -8.45
C LYS A 98 8.37 -9.92 -9.28
N ILE A 99 8.88 -8.73 -9.55
CA ILE A 99 8.20 -7.78 -10.43
C ILE A 99 8.84 -7.86 -11.81
N PRO A 100 8.09 -8.26 -12.85
CA PRO A 100 8.60 -8.28 -14.22
C PRO A 100 9.01 -6.88 -14.69
N ASP A 101 10.10 -6.76 -15.46
CA ASP A 101 10.63 -5.48 -15.94
C ASP A 101 9.61 -4.69 -16.76
N LEU A 102 8.77 -5.38 -17.54
CA LEU A 102 7.69 -4.74 -18.29
C LEU A 102 6.69 -4.07 -17.36
N THR A 103 6.32 -4.74 -16.28
CA THR A 103 5.42 -4.23 -15.26
C THR A 103 6.01 -2.99 -14.59
N LEU A 104 7.30 -3.01 -14.22
CA LEU A 104 7.99 -1.85 -13.63
C LEU A 104 7.99 -0.63 -14.56
N ARG A 105 8.20 -0.84 -15.87
CA ARG A 105 8.18 0.25 -16.87
C ARG A 105 6.79 0.87 -17.02
N THR A 106 5.74 0.06 -16.93
CA THR A 106 4.35 0.52 -17.08
C THR A 106 3.91 1.40 -15.91
N PHE A 107 4.47 1.19 -14.73
CA PHE A 107 4.09 1.95 -13.53
C PHE A 107 4.75 3.31 -13.40
N GLY A 108 5.90 3.53 -14.05
CA GLY A 108 6.72 4.70 -13.75
C GLY A 108 7.19 4.76 -12.29
N HIS A 109 7.00 3.67 -11.53
CA HIS A 109 7.38 3.61 -10.12
C HIS A 109 8.88 3.45 -9.95
N LYS A 110 9.44 4.24 -9.04
CA LYS A 110 10.88 4.21 -8.77
C LYS A 110 11.29 3.04 -7.88
N GLY A 111 10.35 2.49 -7.09
CA GLY A 111 10.61 1.54 -6.02
C GLY A 111 11.40 2.17 -4.87
N TYR A 112 11.11 1.76 -3.66
CA TYR A 112 11.85 2.19 -2.48
C TYR A 112 13.22 1.51 -2.43
N LEU A 113 14.30 2.30 -2.34
CA LEU A 113 15.63 1.76 -2.11
C LEU A 113 15.81 1.47 -0.62
N ALA A 114 15.80 0.20 -0.25
CA ALA A 114 16.08 -0.22 1.11
C ALA A 114 17.57 -0.02 1.43
N CYS A 115 17.87 1.00 2.24
CA CYS A 115 19.25 1.31 2.63
C CYS A 115 19.68 0.52 3.86
N GLU A 116 18.76 0.32 4.80
CA GLU A 116 18.99 -0.40 6.05
C GLU A 116 17.82 -1.36 6.32
N TRP A 117 18.16 -2.60 6.65
CA TRP A 117 17.19 -3.62 7.01
C TRP A 117 17.77 -4.57 8.06
N PRO A 118 17.10 -4.86 9.17
CA PRO A 118 15.77 -4.37 9.57
C PRO A 118 15.77 -2.88 9.93
N PRO A 119 14.62 -2.20 9.74
CA PRO A 119 14.48 -0.80 10.13
C PRO A 119 14.58 -0.66 11.65
N LYS A 120 14.93 0.53 12.13
CA LYS A 120 14.85 0.84 13.55
C LYS A 120 13.39 0.77 14.02
N SER A 121 13.22 0.41 15.29
CA SER A 121 11.88 0.42 15.92
C SER A 121 11.26 1.82 15.86
N ILE A 122 9.95 1.85 15.67
CA ILE A 122 9.16 3.07 15.73
C ILE A 122 8.83 3.37 17.20
N GLU A 123 8.95 4.64 17.56
CA GLU A 123 8.55 5.18 18.86
C GLU A 123 7.24 5.98 18.74
N THR A 124 6.57 6.25 19.86
CA THR A 124 5.27 6.94 19.84
C THR A 124 5.36 8.42 19.47
N ASP A 125 6.54 9.03 19.56
CA ASP A 125 6.81 10.42 19.15
C ASP A 125 7.31 10.54 17.69
N ASP A 126 7.54 9.42 17.01
CA ASP A 126 7.88 9.40 15.60
C ASP A 126 6.71 9.94 14.75
N HIS A 127 7.04 10.62 13.68
CA HIS A 127 6.08 10.94 12.64
C HIS A 127 6.16 9.91 11.52
N VAL A 128 5.01 9.40 11.13
CA VAL A 128 4.93 8.42 10.04
C VAL A 128 4.00 8.90 8.94
N VAL A 129 4.29 8.43 7.72
CA VAL A 129 3.37 8.52 6.58
C VAL A 129 3.14 7.11 6.05
N PHE A 130 1.91 6.80 5.77
CA PHE A 130 1.53 5.53 5.15
C PHE A 130 0.40 5.73 4.15
N GLY A 131 0.24 4.79 3.25
CA GLY A 131 -0.82 4.90 2.26
C GLY A 131 -1.04 3.62 1.47
N GLY A 132 -2.11 3.62 0.69
CA GLY A 132 -2.51 2.51 -0.15
C GLY A 132 -3.74 2.84 -0.98
N TYR A 133 -4.31 1.82 -1.60
CA TYR A 133 -5.41 1.93 -2.56
C TYR A 133 -6.69 1.31 -1.99
N PRO A 134 -7.47 2.06 -1.18
CA PRO A 134 -8.67 1.52 -0.54
C PRO A 134 -9.77 1.23 -1.56
N GLU A 135 -10.58 0.20 -1.27
CA GLU A 135 -11.69 -0.23 -2.11
C GLU A 135 -12.71 0.87 -2.36
N VAL A 136 -12.97 1.69 -1.35
CA VAL A 136 -13.90 2.82 -1.44
C VAL A 136 -13.49 3.85 -2.51
N ARG A 137 -12.24 3.83 -2.96
CA ARG A 137 -11.70 4.70 -4.02
C ARG A 137 -11.54 4.01 -5.37
N ARG A 138 -12.13 2.83 -5.54
CA ARG A 138 -12.16 2.11 -6.80
C ARG A 138 -13.38 2.51 -7.60
N THR A 139 -13.17 2.98 -8.81
CA THR A 139 -14.23 3.26 -9.76
C THR A 139 -14.04 2.39 -11.00
N VAL A 140 -15.02 1.56 -11.28
CA VAL A 140 -15.09 0.76 -12.50
C VAL A 140 -16.09 1.44 -13.44
N PRO A 141 -15.64 2.17 -14.46
CA PRO A 141 -16.58 2.77 -15.40
C PRO A 141 -17.32 1.68 -16.19
N PRO A 142 -18.61 1.89 -16.49
CA PRO A 142 -19.32 0.97 -17.37
C PRO A 142 -18.69 0.98 -18.76
N GLY A 143 -18.33 -0.18 -19.31
CA GLY A 143 -17.74 -0.26 -20.62
C GLY A 143 -17.33 -1.68 -21.05
N PRO A 144 -16.87 -1.85 -22.32
CA PRO A 144 -16.46 -3.14 -22.83
C PRO A 144 -15.15 -3.62 -22.19
N ASN A 145 -14.96 -4.92 -22.11
CA ASN A 145 -13.76 -5.60 -21.63
C ASN A 145 -12.45 -5.20 -22.34
N PRO A 146 -11.30 -5.09 -21.60
CA PRO A 146 -11.21 -5.21 -20.15
C PRO A 146 -11.66 -3.91 -19.45
N PRO A 147 -12.27 -4.01 -18.28
CA PRO A 147 -12.69 -2.81 -17.56
C PRO A 147 -11.48 -1.95 -17.22
N THR A 148 -11.58 -0.67 -17.52
CA THR A 148 -10.59 0.31 -17.05
C THR A 148 -10.98 0.68 -15.63
N MET A 149 -10.18 0.31 -14.66
CA MET A 149 -10.41 0.68 -13.28
C MET A 149 -9.57 1.92 -12.93
N SER A 150 -10.19 2.92 -12.34
CA SER A 150 -9.49 4.02 -11.67
C SER A 150 -9.45 3.73 -10.17
N ILE A 151 -8.27 3.87 -9.58
CA ILE A 151 -8.09 3.73 -8.14
C ILE A 151 -7.22 4.89 -7.66
N ASP A 152 -7.72 5.61 -6.66
CA ASP A 152 -6.98 6.70 -6.06
C ASP A 152 -6.26 6.27 -4.79
N LEU A 153 -5.00 6.68 -4.68
CA LEU A 153 -4.21 6.47 -3.48
C LEU A 153 -4.72 7.38 -2.35
N VAL A 154 -4.86 6.81 -1.18
CA VAL A 154 -5.07 7.55 0.08
C VAL A 154 -3.82 7.40 0.93
N SER A 155 -3.35 8.51 1.50
CA SER A 155 -2.22 8.52 2.43
C SER A 155 -2.54 9.35 3.67
N PHE A 156 -1.96 8.94 4.78
CA PHE A 156 -2.11 9.59 6.08
C PHE A 156 -0.75 9.91 6.66
N ARG A 157 -0.67 11.01 7.38
CA ARG A 157 0.47 11.39 8.22
C ARG A 157 -0.01 11.54 9.66
N CYS A 158 0.57 10.78 10.57
CA CYS A 158 0.21 10.81 11.99
C CYS A 158 1.36 10.35 12.88
N GLN A 159 1.11 10.36 14.18
CA GLN A 159 1.96 9.70 15.17
C GLN A 159 1.37 8.33 15.53
N PRO A 160 2.21 7.35 15.91
CA PRO A 160 1.74 6.08 16.42
C PRO A 160 0.93 6.25 17.70
N HIS A 161 -0.15 5.49 17.82
CA HIS A 161 -0.93 5.41 19.06
C HIS A 161 -0.33 4.40 20.03
N HIS A 162 0.18 3.28 19.49
CA HIS A 162 0.82 2.22 20.26
C HIS A 162 1.93 1.59 19.43
N CYS A 163 3.07 1.34 20.08
CA CYS A 163 4.23 0.68 19.49
C CYS A 163 4.60 -0.56 20.28
N SER A 164 4.86 -1.65 19.56
CA SER A 164 5.49 -2.86 20.06
C SER A 164 6.56 -3.33 19.07
N PRO A 165 7.44 -4.27 19.45
CA PRO A 165 8.46 -4.79 18.51
C PRO A 165 7.90 -5.40 17.23
N GLU A 166 6.66 -5.88 17.27
CA GLU A 166 6.03 -6.61 16.17
C GLU A 166 4.93 -5.81 15.47
N GLN A 167 4.38 -4.80 16.15
CA GLN A 167 3.19 -4.11 15.67
C GLN A 167 3.17 -2.65 16.10
N VAL A 168 2.76 -1.80 15.18
CA VAL A 168 2.46 -0.40 15.45
C VAL A 168 0.99 -0.14 15.06
N SER A 169 0.25 0.53 15.93
CA SER A 169 -1.12 0.94 15.64
C SER A 169 -1.24 2.45 15.54
N PHE A 170 -2.15 2.89 14.68
CA PHE A 170 -2.45 4.30 14.45
C PHE A 170 -3.93 4.55 14.67
N HIS A 171 -4.23 5.68 15.26
CA HIS A 171 -5.58 6.20 15.31
C HIS A 171 -5.69 7.32 14.28
N ILE A 172 -6.66 7.21 13.37
CA ILE A 172 -6.92 8.22 12.36
C ILE A 172 -8.26 8.84 12.71
N ASP A 173 -8.24 10.08 13.17
CA ASP A 173 -9.46 10.88 13.29
C ASP A 173 -9.75 11.53 11.93
N PRO A 174 -10.87 11.19 11.28
CA PRO A 174 -11.24 11.80 10.00
C PRO A 174 -11.38 13.32 10.06
N LEU A 175 -11.65 13.89 11.24
CA LEU A 175 -11.78 15.32 11.45
C LEU A 175 -10.40 16.02 11.54
N GLU A 176 -9.36 15.29 11.91
CA GLU A 176 -7.98 15.79 12.01
C GLU A 176 -7.18 15.56 10.71
N VAL A 177 -7.72 14.79 9.77
CA VAL A 177 -7.05 14.52 8.50
C VAL A 177 -7.06 15.76 7.63
N THR A 178 -5.87 16.22 7.24
CA THR A 178 -5.74 17.28 6.25
C THR A 178 -6.06 16.73 4.86
N TRP A 179 -7.28 16.96 4.40
CA TRP A 179 -7.68 16.61 3.04
C TRP A 179 -7.09 17.63 2.05
N LEU A 180 -6.44 17.12 1.01
CA LEU A 180 -5.87 17.96 -0.04
C LEU A 180 -7.01 18.39 -0.98
N PRO A 181 -7.44 19.65 -0.97
CA PRO A 181 -8.49 20.12 -1.86
C PRO A 181 -8.08 19.90 -3.32
N ASN A 182 -9.04 19.55 -4.14
CA ASN A 182 -8.91 19.24 -5.58
C ASN A 182 -8.12 17.97 -5.92
N VAL A 183 -7.74 17.14 -4.93
CA VAL A 183 -7.10 15.85 -5.18
C VAL A 183 -8.10 14.72 -5.00
N LEU A 184 -8.84 14.73 -3.91
CA LEU A 184 -9.89 13.74 -3.60
C LEU A 184 -10.91 14.36 -2.65
N GLU A 185 -12.17 13.95 -2.78
CA GLU A 185 -13.15 14.21 -1.74
C GLU A 185 -12.74 13.54 -0.41
N PRO A 186 -13.04 14.14 0.73
CA PRO A 186 -12.84 13.51 2.02
C PRO A 186 -13.50 12.13 2.07
N LEU A 187 -12.87 11.18 2.77
CA LEU A 187 -13.53 9.91 3.08
C LEU A 187 -14.67 10.20 4.07
N GLU A 188 -15.82 9.60 3.82
CA GLU A 188 -16.92 9.66 4.78
C GLU A 188 -16.49 9.03 6.11
N SER A 189 -17.04 9.52 7.20
CA SER A 189 -16.85 8.93 8.52
C SER A 189 -17.31 7.47 8.49
N GLY A 190 -16.44 6.56 8.92
CA GLY A 190 -16.69 5.13 8.87
C GLY A 190 -16.39 4.45 7.54
N ALA A 191 -15.84 5.17 6.55
CA ALA A 191 -15.41 4.55 5.29
C ALA A 191 -14.39 3.45 5.53
N SER A 192 -14.55 2.33 4.84
CA SER A 192 -13.62 1.21 4.92
C SER A 192 -12.30 1.55 4.25
N LEU A 193 -11.21 1.26 4.94
CA LEU A 193 -9.85 1.31 4.39
C LEU A 193 -9.39 -0.05 3.83
N SER A 194 -10.32 -1.00 3.66
CA SER A 194 -10.05 -2.27 2.96
C SER A 194 -9.37 -2.01 1.62
N GLY A 195 -8.36 -2.80 1.28
CA GLY A 195 -7.55 -2.62 0.07
C GLY A 195 -6.27 -1.82 0.28
N MET A 196 -6.08 -1.14 1.42
CA MET A 196 -4.79 -0.55 1.78
C MET A 196 -3.75 -1.60 2.23
N SER A 197 -4.19 -2.83 2.52
CA SER A 197 -3.32 -3.95 2.94
C SER A 197 -2.14 -4.13 1.99
N GLY A 198 -0.92 -4.18 2.53
CA GLY A 198 0.35 -4.21 1.78
C GLY A 198 0.90 -2.82 1.43
N GLY A 199 0.18 -1.74 1.73
CA GLY A 199 0.68 -0.40 1.58
C GLY A 199 1.86 -0.11 2.50
N PRO A 200 2.84 0.71 2.07
CA PRO A 200 4.02 1.01 2.86
C PRO A 200 3.73 1.98 4.01
N CYS A 201 4.49 1.82 5.08
CA CYS A 201 4.58 2.76 6.19
C CYS A 201 6.02 3.26 6.32
N PHE A 202 6.20 4.58 6.31
CA PHE A 202 7.51 5.23 6.41
C PHE A 202 7.58 6.11 7.64
N ARG A 203 8.71 6.05 8.35
CA ARG A 203 9.08 7.04 9.37
C ARG A 203 9.68 8.26 8.69
N LEU A 204 9.28 9.43 9.16
CA LEU A 204 9.87 10.71 8.76
C LEU A 204 11.04 11.04 9.67
N ILE A 205 12.18 11.37 9.11
CA ILE A 205 13.40 11.78 9.84
C ILE A 205 13.76 13.20 9.38
N PRO A 206 13.08 14.23 9.91
CA PRO A 206 13.21 15.60 9.42
C PRO A 206 14.65 16.15 9.54
N ALA A 207 15.39 15.73 10.57
CA ALA A 207 16.77 16.15 10.78
C ALA A 207 17.73 15.68 9.67
N GLU A 208 17.37 14.64 8.95
CA GLU A 208 18.17 14.03 7.87
C GLU A 208 17.55 14.25 6.48
N ASP A 209 16.42 14.97 6.41
CA ASP A 209 15.59 15.09 5.19
C ASP A 209 15.34 13.73 4.51
N ARG A 210 15.04 12.73 5.33
CA ARG A 210 14.95 11.32 4.94
C ARG A 210 13.65 10.69 5.43
N ILE A 211 13.18 9.74 4.64
CA ILE A 211 12.12 8.83 5.05
C ILE A 211 12.64 7.39 5.03
N GLU A 212 12.18 6.57 5.95
CA GLU A 212 12.61 5.20 6.13
C GLU A 212 11.41 4.26 6.12
N LEU A 213 11.46 3.21 5.28
CA LEU A 213 10.43 2.16 5.28
C LEU A 213 10.53 1.37 6.60
N VAL A 214 9.45 1.37 7.36
CA VAL A 214 9.40 0.75 8.69
C VAL A 214 8.41 -0.40 8.78
N GLY A 215 7.55 -0.57 7.79
CA GLY A 215 6.60 -1.67 7.75
C GLY A 215 5.58 -1.56 6.63
N PHE A 216 4.57 -2.43 6.73
CA PHE A 216 3.47 -2.51 5.77
C PHE A 216 2.13 -2.55 6.51
N ILE A 217 1.10 -1.98 5.91
CA ILE A 217 -0.26 -2.03 6.44
C ILE A 217 -0.73 -3.48 6.37
N THR A 218 -1.01 -4.10 7.54
CA THR A 218 -1.53 -5.47 7.60
C THR A 218 -3.04 -5.50 7.76
N LYS A 219 -3.59 -4.54 8.51
CA LYS A 219 -5.03 -4.44 8.74
C LYS A 219 -5.44 -3.00 8.86
N ALA A 220 -6.41 -2.59 8.07
CA ALA A 220 -7.06 -1.31 8.18
C ALA A 220 -8.55 -1.54 8.45
N THR A 221 -9.03 -1.02 9.56
CA THR A 221 -10.45 -0.94 9.88
C THR A 221 -10.95 0.47 9.63
N THR A 222 -12.20 0.73 9.87
CA THR A 222 -12.84 2.03 9.58
C THR A 222 -12.15 3.25 10.20
N VAL A 223 -11.28 3.06 11.20
CA VAL A 223 -10.57 4.18 11.87
C VAL A 223 -9.20 3.76 12.41
N SER A 224 -8.83 2.48 12.37
CA SER A 224 -7.58 1.98 12.94
C SER A 224 -6.81 1.16 11.92
N ALA A 225 -5.58 1.53 11.64
CA ALA A 225 -4.66 0.72 10.85
C ALA A 225 -3.65 0.01 11.77
N LEU A 226 -3.46 -1.29 11.56
CA LEU A 226 -2.47 -2.10 12.26
C LEU A 226 -1.33 -2.43 11.30
N PHE A 227 -0.10 -2.25 11.75
CA PHE A 227 1.11 -2.49 10.98
C PHE A 227 1.97 -3.54 11.65
N SER A 228 2.60 -4.41 10.89
CA SER A 228 3.66 -5.27 11.39
C SER A 228 5.02 -4.75 10.92
N SER A 229 5.91 -4.47 11.86
CA SER A 229 7.33 -4.26 11.60
C SER A 229 7.98 -5.65 11.50
N GLY A 230 8.03 -6.21 10.28
CA GLY A 230 8.63 -7.52 10.08
C GLY A 230 10.14 -7.47 10.36
N LYS A 231 10.61 -8.02 11.49
CA LYS A 231 11.99 -8.47 11.61
C LYS A 231 12.09 -9.80 10.88
N PRO A 232 12.98 -9.96 9.91
CA PRO A 232 13.30 -11.29 9.39
C PRO A 232 13.91 -12.11 10.53
N ALA A 233 13.49 -13.37 10.60
CA ALA A 233 14.14 -14.37 11.44
C ALA A 233 15.56 -14.65 10.98
#